data_0dc1852fe9732e85a5ac93a3676970a8
#
_entry.id   0dc1852fe9732e85a5ac93a3676970a8
#
_cell.length_a   1.000
_cell.length_b   1.000
_cell.length_c   1.000
_cell.angle_alpha   90.00
_cell.angle_beta   90.00
_cell.angle_gamma   90.00
#
_symmetry.space_group_name_H-M   'P 1'
#
loop_
_entity.id
_entity.type
_entity.pdbx_description
1 polymer ?
#
loop_
_entity_poly.entity_id
_entity_poly.type
_entity_poly.pdbx_seq_one_letter_code
_entity_poly.pdbx_strand_id
1 'polypeptide(L)'
;MTLLNNWEATYFDFDEAKLVKLMDDAVELGVDMFLLDDGWFANKYPRSGDHQGLGDWDETADKLPHGVGYLTEAAKKKGIKFGIWIEPEMVNPKSELYEKHKDWVIHLPNRDEYYFRNQLVLDLSNPKVQDYVFGVVDNLMTKYPDIAFFKWDCNSPITNIYSVYLKN
;
A
#
# COMPACT_ATOMS: atom_id res chain seq x y z
N MET A 1 11.83 18.31 -8.89
CA MET A 1 11.12 17.87 -7.67
C MET A 1 11.94 16.76 -7.04
N THR A 2 12.35 16.97 -5.81
CA THR A 2 13.12 16.02 -5.01
C THR A 2 12.19 15.34 -4.00
N LEU A 3 12.50 14.09 -3.63
CA LEU A 3 11.63 13.27 -2.78
C LEU A 3 12.46 12.57 -1.71
N LEU A 4 12.01 12.61 -0.46
CA LEU A 4 12.51 11.77 0.63
C LEU A 4 11.50 10.65 0.91
N ASN A 5 11.95 9.41 0.79
CA ASN A 5 11.19 8.22 1.11
C ASN A 5 11.68 7.64 2.44
N ASN A 6 10.78 7.28 3.34
CA ASN A 6 11.18 6.75 4.66
C ASN A 6 11.71 5.31 4.63
N TRP A 7 11.54 4.54 3.53
CA TRP A 7 11.79 3.10 3.52
C TRP A 7 13.17 2.71 4.08
N GLU A 8 14.23 3.23 3.49
CA GLU A 8 15.60 2.88 3.91
C GLU A 8 15.97 3.39 5.32
N ALA A 9 15.23 4.37 5.84
CA ALA A 9 15.47 4.91 7.17
C ALA A 9 14.76 4.11 8.27
N THR A 10 13.61 3.50 7.97
CA THR A 10 12.74 2.92 9.01
C THR A 10 12.25 1.52 8.70
N TYR A 11 12.20 1.12 7.42
CA TYR A 11 11.44 -0.05 6.98
C TYR A 11 10.03 -0.03 7.61
N PHE A 12 9.62 -1.10 8.27
CA PHE A 12 8.32 -1.20 8.95
C PHE A 12 8.29 -0.59 10.36
N ASP A 13 9.43 -0.16 10.90
CA ASP A 13 9.54 0.40 12.25
C ASP A 13 9.38 1.92 12.27
N PHE A 14 8.16 2.38 12.21
CA PHE A 14 7.81 3.80 12.30
C PHE A 14 6.49 4.03 13.05
N ASP A 15 6.35 5.25 13.53
CA ASP A 15 5.14 5.84 14.07
C ASP A 15 4.99 7.28 13.54
N GLU A 16 3.88 7.94 13.89
CA GLU A 16 3.62 9.33 13.45
C GLU A 16 4.74 10.30 13.85
N ALA A 17 5.28 10.17 15.08
CA ALA A 17 6.30 11.08 15.57
C ALA A 17 7.61 10.96 14.77
N LYS A 18 8.02 9.72 14.49
CA LYS A 18 9.20 9.43 13.67
C LYS A 18 9.04 9.97 12.25
N LEU A 19 7.85 9.78 11.63
CA LEU A 19 7.57 10.29 10.29
C LEU A 19 7.56 11.81 10.23
N VAL A 20 6.94 12.48 11.21
CA VAL A 20 6.95 13.96 11.30
C VAL A 20 8.36 14.50 11.46
N LYS A 21 9.21 13.82 12.25
CA LYS A 21 10.64 14.19 12.37
C LYS A 21 11.38 14.06 11.04
N LEU A 22 11.15 12.99 10.28
CA LEU A 22 11.73 12.83 8.94
C LEU A 22 11.25 13.91 7.95
N MET A 23 10.01 14.39 8.11
CA MET A 23 9.52 15.53 7.33
C MET A 23 10.27 16.83 7.70
N ASP A 24 10.64 17.05 8.97
CA ASP A 24 11.48 18.18 9.37
C ASP A 24 12.86 18.10 8.72
N ASP A 25 13.47 16.92 8.73
CA ASP A 25 14.76 16.69 8.08
C ASP A 25 14.67 16.90 6.55
N ALA A 26 13.54 16.49 5.92
CA ALA A 26 13.30 16.73 4.50
C ALA A 26 13.23 18.21 4.16
N VAL A 27 12.55 19.02 5.00
CA VAL A 27 12.48 20.48 4.84
C VAL A 27 13.85 21.12 4.97
N GLU A 28 14.63 20.74 5.98
CA GLU A 28 16.00 21.24 6.20
C GLU A 28 16.91 20.94 5.00
N LEU A 29 16.75 19.78 4.38
CA LEU A 29 17.47 19.38 3.18
C LEU A 29 16.96 20.02 1.87
N GLY A 30 15.89 20.78 1.92
CA GLY A 30 15.27 21.41 0.75
C GLY A 30 14.55 20.41 -0.18
N VAL A 31 13.98 19.34 0.39
CA VAL A 31 13.22 18.32 -0.35
C VAL A 31 11.80 18.80 -0.61
N ASP A 32 11.28 18.58 -1.81
CA ASP A 32 9.96 19.04 -2.24
C ASP A 32 8.80 18.16 -1.74
N MET A 33 9.06 16.86 -1.44
CA MET A 33 8.05 15.88 -1.14
C MET A 33 8.54 14.84 -0.12
N PHE A 34 7.70 14.50 0.85
CA PHE A 34 7.86 13.31 1.69
C PHE A 34 6.96 12.18 1.17
N LEU A 35 7.51 10.96 1.03
CA LEU A 35 6.76 9.77 0.62
C LEU A 35 6.72 8.76 1.77
N LEU A 36 5.51 8.45 2.23
CA LEU A 36 5.25 7.35 3.16
C LEU A 36 5.25 6.02 2.38
N ASP A 37 6.23 5.18 2.68
CA ASP A 37 6.38 3.87 2.02
C ASP A 37 5.55 2.76 2.70
N ASP A 38 5.79 1.50 2.37
CA ASP A 38 5.08 0.31 2.87
C ASP A 38 4.99 0.27 4.41
N GLY A 39 3.89 -0.30 4.92
CA GLY A 39 3.73 -0.56 6.35
C GLY A 39 2.73 0.31 7.10
N TRP A 40 2.00 1.21 6.42
CA TRP A 40 1.06 2.16 7.02
C TRP A 40 -0.37 1.60 7.22
N PHE A 41 -0.69 0.41 6.73
CA PHE A 41 -2.03 -0.13 6.59
C PHE A 41 -2.24 -1.45 7.31
N ALA A 42 -3.49 -1.95 7.30
CA ALA A 42 -4.03 -3.16 7.89
C ALA A 42 -4.12 -3.13 9.43
N ASN A 43 -5.26 -3.55 9.96
CA ASN A 43 -5.54 -3.57 11.41
C ASN A 43 -5.62 -4.98 11.98
N LYS A 44 -6.33 -5.92 11.33
CA LYS A 44 -6.39 -7.31 11.80
C LYS A 44 -5.05 -8.02 11.68
N TYR A 45 -4.33 -7.75 10.60
CA TYR A 45 -3.00 -8.26 10.29
C TYR A 45 -2.06 -7.09 9.97
N PRO A 46 -1.62 -6.29 10.96
CA PRO A 46 -0.84 -5.07 10.70
C PRO A 46 0.37 -5.32 9.82
N ARG A 47 0.56 -4.46 8.82
CA ARG A 47 1.69 -4.57 7.88
C ARG A 47 3.01 -4.28 8.58
N SER A 48 3.64 -5.33 9.11
CA SER A 48 4.93 -5.27 9.82
C SER A 48 6.02 -6.12 9.17
N GLY A 49 5.78 -6.58 7.94
CA GLY A 49 6.66 -7.43 7.17
C GLY A 49 5.95 -7.97 5.92
N ASP A 50 6.67 -8.67 5.06
CA ASP A 50 6.16 -9.16 3.76
C ASP A 50 5.08 -10.26 3.84
N HIS A 51 4.81 -10.81 5.02
CA HIS A 51 3.98 -12.00 5.18
C HIS A 51 2.53 -11.74 5.55
N GLN A 52 2.14 -10.47 5.74
CA GLN A 52 0.78 -10.10 6.14
C GLN A 52 0.39 -8.67 5.74
N GLY A 53 -0.90 -8.41 5.68
CA GLY A 53 -1.50 -7.09 5.58
C GLY A 53 -1.83 -6.61 4.17
N LEU A 54 -1.11 -7.04 3.12
CA LEU A 54 -1.45 -6.64 1.75
C LEU A 54 -2.86 -7.10 1.39
N GLY A 55 -3.66 -6.16 0.91
CA GLY A 55 -5.07 -6.32 0.62
C GLY A 55 -5.98 -5.51 1.54
N ASP A 56 -5.51 -5.08 2.71
CA ASP A 56 -6.30 -4.37 3.71
C ASP A 56 -5.78 -2.93 3.83
N TRP A 57 -6.36 -2.00 3.04
CA TRP A 57 -5.82 -0.64 2.83
C TRP A 57 -6.35 0.42 3.80
N ASP A 58 -6.84 -0.01 4.96
CA ASP A 58 -7.14 0.92 6.05
C ASP A 58 -5.89 1.24 6.85
N GLU A 59 -5.66 2.50 7.19
CA GLU A 59 -4.52 2.91 8.01
C GLU A 59 -4.46 2.16 9.35
N THR A 60 -3.28 1.67 9.71
CA THR A 60 -3.10 0.92 10.96
C THR A 60 -3.07 1.86 12.16
N ALA A 61 -4.02 1.68 13.09
CA ALA A 61 -4.15 2.52 14.27
C ALA A 61 -2.95 2.42 15.23
N ASP A 62 -2.24 1.30 15.21
CA ASP A 62 -1.07 1.09 16.08
C ASP A 62 0.07 2.04 15.77
N LYS A 63 0.30 2.36 14.49
CA LYS A 63 1.37 3.27 14.04
C LYS A 63 0.87 4.68 13.78
N LEU A 64 -0.36 4.79 13.29
CA LEU A 64 -0.98 6.03 12.85
C LEU A 64 -2.30 6.27 13.60
N PRO A 65 -2.27 6.54 14.90
CA PRO A 65 -3.48 6.72 15.71
C PRO A 65 -4.34 7.91 15.25
N HIS A 66 -3.77 8.91 14.57
CA HIS A 66 -4.50 10.04 13.99
C HIS A 66 -4.71 9.88 12.47
N GLY A 67 -4.30 8.75 11.88
CA GLY A 67 -4.46 8.41 10.47
C GLY A 67 -3.55 9.17 9.52
N VAL A 68 -3.67 8.83 8.23
CA VAL A 68 -2.88 9.43 7.14
C VAL A 68 -3.16 10.94 7.02
N GLY A 69 -4.37 11.40 7.34
CA GLY A 69 -4.74 12.80 7.30
C GLY A 69 -3.90 13.69 8.19
N TYR A 70 -3.48 13.21 9.36
CA TYR A 70 -2.55 13.93 10.23
C TYR A 70 -1.19 14.16 9.55
N LEU A 71 -0.69 13.17 8.82
CA LEU A 71 0.59 13.26 8.12
C LEU A 71 0.52 14.19 6.90
N THR A 72 -0.57 14.13 6.13
CA THR A 72 -0.79 15.03 4.98
C THR A 72 -0.87 16.49 5.44
N GLU A 73 -1.55 16.74 6.56
CA GLU A 73 -1.64 18.08 7.15
C GLU A 73 -0.28 18.55 7.71
N ALA A 74 0.49 17.66 8.35
CA ALA A 74 1.83 17.97 8.82
C ALA A 74 2.76 18.36 7.68
N ALA A 75 2.77 17.62 6.57
CA ALA A 75 3.54 17.95 5.38
C ALA A 75 3.14 19.31 4.80
N LYS A 76 1.84 19.56 4.68
CA LYS A 76 1.28 20.83 4.19
C LYS A 76 1.70 22.02 5.04
N LYS A 77 1.64 21.90 6.38
CA LYS A 77 2.11 22.94 7.32
C LYS A 77 3.61 23.23 7.18
N LYS A 78 4.39 22.24 6.80
CA LYS A 78 5.84 22.33 6.56
C LYS A 78 6.18 22.81 5.14
N GLY A 79 5.19 23.00 4.27
CA GLY A 79 5.37 23.49 2.90
C GLY A 79 5.92 22.47 1.92
N ILE A 80 5.87 21.17 2.23
CA ILE A 80 6.24 20.07 1.35
C ILE A 80 5.02 19.25 0.92
N LYS A 81 5.11 18.55 -0.20
CA LYS A 81 4.08 17.64 -0.69
C LYS A 81 4.12 16.33 0.07
N PHE A 82 3.00 15.61 0.07
CA PHE A 82 2.90 14.27 0.62
C PHE A 82 2.59 13.25 -0.47
N GLY A 83 3.32 12.13 -0.48
CA GLY A 83 3.07 10.97 -1.32
C GLY A 83 2.86 9.73 -0.46
N ILE A 84 2.23 8.71 -1.04
CA ILE A 84 1.96 7.44 -0.34
C ILE A 84 2.22 6.25 -1.25
N TRP A 85 2.74 5.18 -0.66
CA TRP A 85 2.98 3.90 -1.31
C TRP A 85 1.71 3.05 -1.35
N ILE A 86 1.47 2.38 -2.49
CA ILE A 86 0.43 1.37 -2.65
C ILE A 86 0.94 0.21 -3.53
N GLU A 87 0.39 -0.98 -3.33
CA GLU A 87 0.59 -2.17 -4.16
C GLU A 87 -0.73 -2.98 -4.21
N PRO A 88 -1.81 -2.40 -4.75
CA PRO A 88 -3.17 -2.93 -4.58
C PRO A 88 -3.47 -4.16 -5.45
N GLU A 89 -2.59 -4.52 -6.38
CA GLU A 89 -2.67 -5.78 -7.13
C GLU A 89 -2.14 -6.99 -6.36
N MET A 90 -1.52 -6.77 -5.21
CA MET A 90 -0.95 -7.83 -4.38
C MET A 90 -1.83 -8.12 -3.16
N VAL A 91 -1.80 -9.36 -2.70
CA VAL A 91 -2.51 -9.77 -1.50
C VAL A 91 -1.69 -10.79 -0.70
N ASN A 92 -1.72 -10.68 0.63
CA ASN A 92 -1.19 -11.72 1.49
C ASN A 92 -2.29 -12.73 1.88
N PRO A 93 -1.97 -14.01 2.08
CA PRO A 93 -2.88 -14.96 2.71
C PRO A 93 -3.36 -14.51 4.10
N LYS A 94 -2.52 -13.81 4.86
CA LYS A 94 -2.90 -13.13 6.10
C LYS A 94 -3.38 -11.72 5.79
N SER A 95 -4.59 -11.62 5.26
CA SER A 95 -5.36 -10.40 5.06
C SER A 95 -6.85 -10.71 5.13
N GLU A 96 -7.65 -9.72 5.49
CA GLU A 96 -9.11 -9.85 5.47
C GLU A 96 -9.65 -9.97 4.04
N LEU A 97 -8.96 -9.33 3.08
CA LEU A 97 -9.30 -9.46 1.66
C LEU A 97 -9.21 -10.91 1.21
N TYR A 98 -8.10 -11.58 1.47
CA TYR A 98 -7.92 -12.97 1.07
C TYR A 98 -8.86 -13.93 1.80
N GLU A 99 -9.15 -13.70 3.09
CA GLU A 99 -10.14 -14.48 3.83
C GLU A 99 -11.53 -14.45 3.16
N LYS A 100 -11.90 -13.28 2.62
CA LYS A 100 -13.21 -13.05 1.97
C LYS A 100 -13.24 -13.47 0.50
N HIS A 101 -12.12 -13.35 -0.20
CA HIS A 101 -12.04 -13.44 -1.67
C HIS A 101 -10.83 -14.24 -2.16
N LYS A 102 -10.72 -15.50 -1.73
CA LYS A 102 -9.67 -16.42 -2.20
C LYS A 102 -9.70 -16.66 -3.71
N ASP A 103 -10.88 -16.53 -4.29
CA ASP A 103 -11.15 -16.67 -5.72
C ASP A 103 -10.68 -15.48 -6.58
N TRP A 104 -10.14 -14.44 -5.95
CA TRP A 104 -9.67 -13.24 -6.66
C TRP A 104 -8.20 -13.31 -7.09
N VAL A 105 -7.46 -14.30 -6.65
CA VAL A 105 -6.05 -14.46 -7.01
C VAL A 105 -5.87 -15.17 -8.35
N ILE A 106 -4.79 -14.84 -9.06
CA ILE A 106 -4.36 -15.60 -10.23
C ILE A 106 -3.94 -16.98 -9.76
N HIS A 107 -4.67 -17.99 -10.22
CA HIS A 107 -4.45 -19.38 -9.80
C HIS A 107 -4.81 -20.36 -10.89
N LEU A 108 -3.87 -21.25 -11.24
CA LEU A 108 -4.11 -22.35 -12.17
C LEU A 108 -4.97 -23.45 -11.52
N PRO A 109 -6.07 -23.89 -12.17
CA PRO A 109 -6.84 -25.03 -11.70
C PRO A 109 -5.94 -26.26 -11.50
N ASN A 110 -6.15 -27.00 -10.41
CA ASN A 110 -5.40 -28.23 -10.08
C ASN A 110 -3.89 -28.04 -9.85
N ARG A 111 -3.44 -26.86 -9.51
CA ARG A 111 -2.09 -26.59 -9.06
C ARG A 111 -2.11 -25.84 -7.74
N ASP A 112 -1.04 -25.99 -6.97
CA ASP A 112 -0.86 -25.19 -5.74
C ASP A 112 -0.66 -23.71 -6.09
N GLU A 113 -1.04 -22.83 -5.16
CA GLU A 113 -0.78 -21.39 -5.25
C GLU A 113 0.75 -21.16 -5.31
N TYR A 114 1.15 -20.22 -6.16
CA TYR A 114 2.55 -19.82 -6.27
C TYR A 114 2.78 -18.50 -5.53
N TYR A 115 3.60 -18.55 -4.52
CA TYR A 115 3.94 -17.40 -3.69
C TYR A 115 5.27 -16.78 -4.11
N PHE A 116 5.31 -15.48 -4.20
CA PHE A 116 6.53 -14.69 -4.26
C PHE A 116 6.52 -13.70 -3.09
N ARG A 117 7.57 -13.67 -2.27
CA ARG A 117 7.63 -12.86 -1.05
C ARG A 117 6.41 -13.05 -0.11
N ASN A 118 5.90 -14.27 0.01
CA ASN A 118 4.66 -14.60 0.76
C ASN A 118 3.40 -13.89 0.26
N GLN A 119 3.38 -13.47 -0.99
CA GLN A 119 2.30 -12.71 -1.61
C GLN A 119 1.73 -13.45 -2.81
N LEU A 120 0.48 -13.14 -3.13
CA LEU A 120 -0.25 -13.59 -4.31
C LEU A 120 -0.64 -12.36 -5.15
N VAL A 121 -0.85 -12.57 -6.42
CA VAL A 121 -1.31 -11.53 -7.36
C VAL A 121 -2.80 -11.66 -7.57
N LEU A 122 -3.54 -10.56 -7.44
CA LEU A 122 -4.97 -10.50 -7.75
C LEU A 122 -5.20 -10.55 -9.26
N ASP A 123 -6.28 -11.20 -9.67
CA ASP A 123 -6.68 -11.31 -11.07
C ASP A 123 -7.32 -10.01 -11.57
N LEU A 124 -6.52 -9.11 -12.09
CA LEU A 124 -6.99 -7.82 -12.65
C LEU A 124 -7.85 -7.97 -13.92
N SER A 125 -8.01 -9.15 -14.49
CA SER A 125 -9.01 -9.40 -15.53
C SER A 125 -10.43 -9.62 -14.97
N ASN A 126 -10.55 -9.84 -13.66
CA ASN A 126 -11.82 -9.91 -12.94
C ASN A 126 -12.37 -8.49 -12.69
N PRO A 127 -13.57 -8.15 -13.20
CA PRO A 127 -14.14 -6.81 -12.98
C PRO A 127 -14.29 -6.42 -11.50
N LYS A 128 -14.58 -7.37 -10.62
CA LYS A 128 -14.68 -7.10 -9.17
C LYS A 128 -13.34 -6.71 -8.55
N VAL A 129 -12.24 -7.29 -9.04
CA VAL A 129 -10.88 -6.92 -8.63
C VAL A 129 -10.53 -5.53 -9.16
N GLN A 130 -10.92 -5.21 -10.40
CA GLN A 130 -10.75 -3.86 -10.95
C GLN A 130 -11.49 -2.81 -10.10
N ASP A 131 -12.76 -3.08 -9.75
CA ASP A 131 -13.56 -2.19 -8.89
C ASP A 131 -12.91 -2.03 -7.50
N TYR A 132 -12.38 -3.12 -6.92
CA TYR A 132 -11.68 -3.07 -5.65
C TYR A 132 -10.41 -2.20 -5.74
N VAL A 133 -9.55 -2.43 -6.74
CA VAL A 133 -8.30 -1.66 -6.92
C VAL A 133 -8.59 -0.19 -7.19
N PHE A 134 -9.60 0.10 -8.03
CA PHE A 134 -10.08 1.46 -8.23
C PHE A 134 -10.55 2.09 -6.91
N GLY A 135 -11.32 1.34 -6.12
CA GLY A 135 -11.83 1.79 -4.82
C GLY A 135 -10.72 2.11 -3.82
N VAL A 136 -9.61 1.39 -3.83
CA VAL A 136 -8.43 1.70 -2.97
C VAL A 136 -7.91 3.11 -3.28
N VAL A 137 -7.68 3.41 -4.56
CA VAL A 137 -7.16 4.72 -4.99
C VAL A 137 -8.20 5.82 -4.75
N ASP A 138 -9.45 5.59 -5.16
CA ASP A 138 -10.54 6.55 -5.02
C ASP A 138 -10.80 6.92 -3.56
N ASN A 139 -10.82 5.93 -2.67
CA ASN A 139 -11.00 6.16 -1.23
C ASN A 139 -9.85 6.99 -0.64
N LEU A 140 -8.61 6.69 -0.98
CA LEU A 140 -7.44 7.46 -0.50
C LEU A 140 -7.49 8.90 -0.99
N MET A 141 -7.78 9.13 -2.26
CA MET A 141 -7.85 10.47 -2.83
C MET A 141 -9.05 11.27 -2.31
N THR A 142 -10.18 10.60 -2.09
CA THR A 142 -11.38 11.24 -1.55
C THR A 142 -11.21 11.60 -0.08
N LYS A 143 -10.65 10.68 0.71
CA LYS A 143 -10.44 10.87 2.16
C LYS A 143 -9.29 11.85 2.44
N TYR A 144 -8.25 11.84 1.60
CA TYR A 144 -7.02 12.61 1.78
C TYR A 144 -6.64 13.38 0.51
N PRO A 145 -7.36 14.45 0.16
CA PRO A 145 -7.16 15.19 -1.09
C PRO A 145 -5.80 15.90 -1.19
N ASP A 146 -5.05 16.02 -0.10
CA ASP A 146 -3.69 16.56 -0.06
C ASP A 146 -2.61 15.51 -0.43
N ILE A 147 -2.96 14.25 -0.74
CA ILE A 147 -2.04 13.29 -1.34
C ILE A 147 -1.72 13.76 -2.76
N ALA A 148 -0.46 14.09 -3.01
CA ALA A 148 0.02 14.63 -4.28
C ALA A 148 0.64 13.57 -5.20
N PHE A 149 0.93 12.37 -4.68
CA PHE A 149 1.66 11.35 -5.42
C PHE A 149 1.39 9.95 -4.86
N PHE A 150 1.20 8.98 -5.75
CA PHE A 150 1.23 7.56 -5.43
C PHE A 150 2.50 6.92 -5.96
N LYS A 151 3.24 6.23 -5.09
CA LYS A 151 4.21 5.22 -5.49
C LYS A 151 3.45 3.91 -5.60
N TRP A 152 3.06 3.56 -6.82
CA TRP A 152 2.50 2.24 -7.08
C TRP A 152 3.64 1.28 -7.36
N ASP A 153 3.87 0.38 -6.43
CA ASP A 153 4.90 -0.65 -6.54
C ASP A 153 4.34 -1.89 -7.29
N CYS A 154 5.21 -2.64 -7.94
CA CYS A 154 4.82 -3.82 -8.72
C CYS A 154 5.92 -4.87 -8.57
N ASN A 155 6.03 -5.47 -7.37
CA ASN A 155 7.21 -6.26 -6.99
C ASN A 155 7.15 -7.73 -7.40
N SER A 156 5.99 -8.25 -7.86
CA SER A 156 5.85 -9.66 -8.12
C SER A 156 5.99 -10.01 -9.59
N PRO A 157 6.82 -10.99 -9.95
CA PRO A 157 6.72 -11.63 -11.26
C PRO A 157 5.40 -12.40 -11.34
N ILE A 158 4.63 -12.16 -12.39
CA ILE A 158 3.39 -12.90 -12.65
C ILE A 158 3.75 -14.18 -13.38
N THR A 159 3.62 -15.31 -12.69
CA THR A 159 3.82 -16.66 -13.23
C THR A 159 2.51 -17.43 -13.19
N ASN A 160 2.43 -18.57 -13.89
CA ASN A 160 1.25 -19.43 -13.89
C ASN A 160 -0.06 -18.68 -14.23
N ILE A 161 0.00 -17.86 -15.28
CA ILE A 161 -1.10 -16.99 -15.69
C ILE A 161 -2.31 -17.82 -16.10
N TYR A 162 -3.39 -17.65 -15.39
CA TYR A 162 -4.69 -18.19 -15.72
C TYR A 162 -5.79 -17.31 -15.16
N SER A 163 -6.83 -17.08 -15.95
CA SER A 163 -8.04 -16.42 -15.50
C SER A 163 -9.26 -16.92 -16.28
N VAL A 164 -10.36 -17.13 -15.57
CA VAL A 164 -11.66 -17.46 -16.17
C VAL A 164 -12.28 -16.27 -16.91
N TYR A 165 -11.77 -15.07 -16.70
CA TYR A 165 -12.26 -13.82 -17.31
C TYR A 165 -11.53 -13.46 -18.59
N LEU A 166 -10.39 -14.08 -18.89
CA LEU A 166 -9.69 -13.89 -20.16
C LEU A 166 -10.46 -14.60 -21.27
N LYS A 167 -10.79 -13.84 -22.31
CA LYS A 167 -11.33 -14.42 -23.54
C LYS A 167 -10.16 -14.91 -24.39
N ASN A 168 -10.16 -16.19 -24.78
CA ASN A 168 -9.21 -16.76 -25.75
C ASN A 168 -9.40 -16.12 -27.13
#